data_0707d4b39dee87b6ac529ce4f8ed4449
#
_entry.id   0707d4b39dee87b6ac529ce4f8ed4449
#
_cell.length_a   1.000
_cell.length_b   1.000
_cell.length_c   1.000
_cell.angle_alpha   90.00
_cell.angle_beta   90.00
_cell.angle_gamma   90.00
#
_symmetry.space_group_name_H-M   'P 1'
#
loop_
_entity.id
_entity.type
_entity.pdbx_description
1 polymer ?
#
loop_
_entity_poly.entity_id
_entity_poly.type
_entity_poly.pdbx_seq_one_letter_code
_entity_poly.pdbx_strand_id
1 'polypeptide(L)'
;MGIKGSVKKWIREWLKGRTQRVIINGEESDWARVNSGVPQGSVLGPILFIIFINDLDANILSKIVKFADDAKLAQAVHNVAGRDQLRDDLLNLFKWSEDWQMAFNVDKCKIMHIGSKMNCIDNYVLGGQILKQVDEENDLGVIFSNKFKADKHCAKVTKKANQVLGLIYRTFTCKSKRIITQLYKSLVRPHLDYCSPVWRSHLQKDINMLEKVQRRATRMVEGYRGVDYLCRLKGMRLTSLETRRLRADLLEVYKIVNGLEGLSEKDFFEGRRREGACGTRSNSHSFLKKRCRVDLVKYSFANRVVSEWNRLPNSVIEARGINAFKGKLDGCLRNVRGLK
;
A
#
# COMPACT_ATOMS: atom_id res chain seq x y z
N MET A 1 5.20 -21.71 -19.23
CA MET A 1 6.38 -21.32 -18.41
C MET A 1 7.56 -22.23 -18.62
N GLY A 2 8.79 -21.67 -18.63
CA GLY A 2 9.98 -22.31 -19.17
C GLY A 2 10.76 -23.28 -18.27
N ILE A 3 10.18 -23.83 -17.19
CA ILE A 3 10.90 -24.80 -16.34
C ILE A 3 10.92 -26.16 -17.04
N LYS A 4 12.10 -26.59 -17.53
CA LYS A 4 12.29 -27.83 -18.30
C LYS A 4 13.48 -28.63 -17.73
N GLY A 5 13.66 -29.87 -18.23
CA GLY A 5 14.84 -30.69 -17.96
C GLY A 5 14.96 -31.17 -16.52
N SER A 6 16.19 -31.17 -16.00
CA SER A 6 16.52 -31.68 -14.66
C SER A 6 15.85 -30.94 -13.52
N VAL A 7 15.67 -29.62 -13.64
CA VAL A 7 15.01 -28.79 -12.62
C VAL A 7 13.54 -29.21 -12.48
N LYS A 8 12.82 -29.41 -13.59
CA LYS A 8 11.43 -29.90 -13.54
C LYS A 8 11.33 -31.29 -12.89
N LYS A 9 12.26 -32.19 -13.21
CA LYS A 9 12.33 -33.53 -12.59
C LYS A 9 12.55 -33.43 -11.10
N TRP A 10 13.50 -32.60 -10.69
CA TRP A 10 13.83 -32.39 -9.28
C TRP A 10 12.66 -31.82 -8.48
N ILE A 11 11.97 -30.77 -8.98
CA ILE A 11 10.77 -30.21 -8.34
C ILE A 11 9.69 -31.27 -8.19
N ARG A 12 9.46 -32.10 -9.22
CA ARG A 12 8.47 -33.17 -9.17
C ARG A 12 8.77 -34.18 -8.07
N GLU A 13 10.03 -34.64 -7.98
CA GLU A 13 10.42 -35.61 -6.94
C GLU A 13 10.38 -34.97 -5.54
N TRP A 14 10.74 -33.70 -5.42
CA TRP A 14 10.67 -32.96 -4.16
C TRP A 14 9.22 -32.79 -3.65
N LEU A 15 8.24 -32.73 -4.53
CA LEU A 15 6.81 -32.63 -4.17
C LEU A 15 6.13 -33.97 -3.93
N LYS A 16 6.71 -35.09 -4.37
CA LYS A 16 6.12 -36.42 -4.24
C LYS A 16 6.30 -37.02 -2.85
N GLY A 17 5.35 -37.88 -2.45
CA GLY A 17 5.45 -38.74 -1.28
C GLY A 17 5.62 -38.02 0.05
N ARG A 18 5.25 -36.75 0.12
CA ARG A 18 5.34 -35.96 1.35
C ARG A 18 4.36 -36.45 2.40
N THR A 19 4.83 -36.44 3.63
CA THR A 19 4.03 -36.72 4.81
C THR A 19 4.19 -35.59 5.82
N GLN A 20 3.23 -35.40 6.70
CA GLN A 20 3.26 -34.44 7.79
C GLN A 20 2.70 -35.04 9.07
N ARG A 21 3.15 -34.53 10.20
CA ARG A 21 2.55 -34.78 11.53
C ARG A 21 2.58 -33.51 12.37
N VAL A 22 1.74 -33.45 13.37
CA VAL A 22 1.68 -32.35 14.33
C VAL A 22 2.37 -32.77 15.62
N ILE A 23 3.20 -31.87 16.20
CA ILE A 23 3.85 -32.07 17.48
C ILE A 23 3.41 -30.94 18.40
N ILE A 24 2.79 -31.25 19.55
CA ILE A 24 2.37 -30.29 20.55
C ILE A 24 2.84 -30.76 21.94
N ASN A 25 3.66 -29.98 22.62
CA ASN A 25 4.19 -30.30 23.95
C ASN A 25 4.91 -31.68 24.05
N GLY A 26 5.49 -32.15 22.94
CA GLY A 26 6.20 -33.44 22.87
C GLY A 26 5.32 -34.62 22.45
N GLU A 27 4.01 -34.46 22.40
CA GLU A 27 3.07 -35.46 21.86
C GLU A 27 2.97 -35.35 20.33
N GLU A 28 2.97 -36.45 19.64
CA GLU A 28 3.00 -36.54 18.17
C GLU A 28 1.72 -37.18 17.63
N SER A 29 1.15 -36.58 16.56
CA SER A 29 0.08 -37.24 15.80
C SER A 29 0.62 -38.30 14.87
N ASP A 30 -0.26 -39.12 14.32
CA ASP A 30 0.05 -40.05 13.23
C ASP A 30 0.51 -39.28 11.97
N TRP A 31 1.29 -39.97 11.13
CA TRP A 31 1.73 -39.44 9.84
C TRP A 31 0.56 -39.40 8.84
N ALA A 32 0.27 -38.22 8.32
CA ALA A 32 -0.69 -37.97 7.25
C ALA A 32 -0.01 -37.69 5.92
N ARG A 33 -0.51 -38.19 4.80
CA ARG A 33 -0.02 -37.90 3.46
C ARG A 33 -0.38 -36.48 3.05
N VAL A 34 0.54 -35.77 2.40
CA VAL A 34 0.31 -34.45 1.81
C VAL A 34 0.17 -34.60 0.29
N ASN A 35 -1.07 -34.54 -0.18
CA ASN A 35 -1.41 -34.81 -1.58
C ASN A 35 -1.38 -33.56 -2.47
N SER A 36 -1.38 -32.35 -1.88
CA SER A 36 -1.44 -31.07 -2.61
C SER A 36 -0.58 -29.99 -1.94
N GLY A 37 -0.47 -28.84 -2.59
CA GLY A 37 0.24 -27.67 -2.08
C GLY A 37 1.77 -27.81 -2.09
N VAL A 38 2.44 -26.83 -1.53
CA VAL A 38 3.89 -26.71 -1.43
C VAL A 38 4.34 -26.66 0.04
N PRO A 39 5.56 -27.13 0.38
CA PRO A 39 6.07 -27.06 1.75
C PRO A 39 6.13 -25.61 2.25
N GLN A 40 5.37 -25.31 3.33
CA GLN A 40 5.44 -24.00 3.98
C GLN A 40 6.81 -23.81 4.65
N GLY A 41 7.36 -22.58 4.56
CA GLY A 41 8.71 -22.27 5.06
C GLY A 41 9.85 -22.61 4.11
N SER A 42 9.57 -23.23 2.96
CA SER A 42 10.58 -23.44 1.91
C SER A 42 10.79 -22.18 1.07
N VAL A 43 12.00 -22.04 0.50
CA VAL A 43 12.33 -20.94 -0.43
C VAL A 43 11.55 -21.08 -1.76
N LEU A 44 11.33 -22.31 -2.21
CA LEU A 44 10.64 -22.57 -3.48
C LEU A 44 9.11 -22.47 -3.40
N GLY A 45 8.53 -22.72 -2.24
CA GLY A 45 7.07 -22.70 -2.06
C GLY A 45 6.41 -21.42 -2.60
N PRO A 46 6.82 -20.23 -2.17
CA PRO A 46 6.26 -18.98 -2.68
C PRO A 46 6.45 -18.79 -4.19
N ILE A 47 7.60 -19.21 -4.75
CA ILE A 47 7.88 -19.09 -6.18
C ILE A 47 6.96 -20.00 -6.98
N LEU A 48 6.80 -21.24 -6.55
CA LEU A 48 5.90 -22.21 -7.20
C LEU A 48 4.43 -21.77 -7.11
N PHE A 49 4.04 -21.17 -5.99
CA PHE A 49 2.71 -20.61 -5.84
C PHE A 49 2.45 -19.44 -6.81
N ILE A 50 3.39 -18.50 -6.93
CA ILE A 50 3.28 -17.39 -7.91
C ILE A 50 3.20 -17.92 -9.34
N ILE A 51 3.97 -18.95 -9.66
CA ILE A 51 3.91 -19.63 -10.98
C ILE A 51 2.53 -20.25 -11.19
N PHE A 52 1.98 -20.90 -10.17
CA PHE A 52 0.68 -21.56 -10.23
C PHE A 52 -0.47 -20.58 -10.46
N ILE A 53 -0.50 -19.44 -9.73
CA ILE A 53 -1.56 -18.45 -9.82
C ILE A 53 -1.41 -17.48 -11.02
N ASN A 54 -0.34 -17.61 -11.80
CA ASN A 54 0.01 -16.62 -12.82
C ASN A 54 -1.03 -16.48 -13.92
N ASP A 55 -1.74 -17.53 -14.28
CA ASP A 55 -2.75 -17.56 -15.33
C ASP A 55 -4.20 -17.30 -14.85
N LEU A 56 -4.37 -16.98 -13.58
CA LEU A 56 -5.68 -16.63 -13.00
C LEU A 56 -6.42 -15.52 -13.77
N ASP A 57 -5.69 -14.63 -14.43
CA ASP A 57 -6.20 -13.51 -15.20
C ASP A 57 -6.40 -13.80 -16.69
N ALA A 58 -6.13 -15.01 -17.16
CA ALA A 58 -6.12 -15.34 -18.60
C ALA A 58 -7.46 -15.06 -19.32
N ASN A 59 -8.59 -15.19 -18.63
CA ASN A 59 -9.94 -14.98 -19.19
C ASN A 59 -10.72 -13.89 -18.44
N ILE A 60 -10.01 -12.94 -17.82
CA ILE A 60 -10.61 -11.85 -17.04
C ILE A 60 -10.43 -10.53 -17.82
N LEU A 61 -11.54 -9.86 -18.11
CA LEU A 61 -11.53 -8.58 -18.81
C LEU A 61 -11.51 -7.38 -17.86
N SER A 62 -12.04 -7.54 -16.66
CA SER A 62 -11.92 -6.56 -15.59
C SER A 62 -10.47 -6.42 -15.11
N LYS A 63 -10.13 -5.29 -14.52
CA LYS A 63 -8.80 -5.11 -13.96
C LYS A 63 -8.60 -6.02 -12.73
N ILE A 64 -7.70 -6.96 -12.84
CA ILE A 64 -7.31 -7.83 -11.74
C ILE A 64 -5.91 -7.45 -11.21
N VAL A 65 -5.76 -7.48 -9.89
CA VAL A 65 -4.48 -7.29 -9.20
C VAL A 65 -4.29 -8.46 -8.25
N LYS A 66 -3.14 -9.12 -8.35
CA LYS A 66 -2.77 -10.30 -7.54
C LYS A 66 -1.64 -9.94 -6.58
N PHE A 67 -1.74 -10.39 -5.33
CA PHE A 67 -0.68 -10.30 -4.33
C PHE A 67 -0.66 -11.58 -3.51
N ALA A 68 0.30 -12.46 -3.78
CA ALA A 68 0.30 -13.83 -3.26
C ALA A 68 -1.04 -14.53 -3.53
N ASP A 69 -1.74 -14.96 -2.49
CA ASP A 69 -3.06 -15.58 -2.53
C ASP A 69 -4.23 -14.58 -2.61
N ASP A 70 -3.98 -13.32 -2.33
CA ASP A 70 -5.00 -12.27 -2.44
C ASP A 70 -5.17 -11.83 -3.90
N ALA A 71 -6.40 -11.86 -4.40
CA ALA A 71 -6.77 -11.33 -5.71
C ALA A 71 -7.85 -10.25 -5.58
N LYS A 72 -7.72 -9.19 -6.37
CA LYS A 72 -8.64 -8.08 -6.40
C LYS A 72 -9.13 -7.83 -7.81
N LEU A 73 -10.44 -7.84 -7.99
CA LEU A 73 -11.11 -7.54 -9.25
C LEU A 73 -11.74 -6.15 -9.17
N ALA A 74 -11.54 -5.31 -10.17
CA ALA A 74 -12.11 -3.98 -10.23
C ALA A 74 -12.70 -3.72 -11.62
N GLN A 75 -13.99 -3.32 -11.65
CA GLN A 75 -14.72 -3.01 -12.86
C GLN A 75 -15.48 -1.70 -12.74
N ALA A 76 -15.44 -0.89 -13.78
CA ALA A 76 -16.27 0.31 -13.88
C ALA A 76 -17.69 -0.09 -14.33
N VAL A 77 -18.67 0.09 -13.43
CA VAL A 77 -20.05 -0.33 -13.63
C VAL A 77 -20.90 0.89 -13.93
N HIS A 78 -20.89 1.37 -15.19
CA HIS A 78 -21.70 2.52 -15.61
C HIS A 78 -23.05 2.11 -16.21
N ASN A 79 -23.17 0.88 -16.68
CA ASN A 79 -24.33 0.33 -17.39
C ASN A 79 -24.47 -1.18 -17.13
N VAL A 80 -25.49 -1.80 -17.74
CA VAL A 80 -25.75 -3.25 -17.64
C VAL A 80 -24.54 -4.06 -18.13
N ALA A 81 -23.94 -3.68 -19.25
CA ALA A 81 -22.80 -4.40 -19.81
C ALA A 81 -21.60 -4.48 -18.86
N GLY A 82 -21.29 -3.41 -18.11
CA GLY A 82 -20.23 -3.45 -17.11
C GLY A 82 -20.53 -4.36 -15.93
N ARG A 83 -21.81 -4.53 -15.58
CA ARG A 83 -22.26 -5.48 -14.54
C ARG A 83 -22.13 -6.93 -15.01
N ASP A 84 -22.63 -7.19 -16.20
CA ASP A 84 -22.58 -8.54 -16.79
C ASP A 84 -21.15 -8.98 -17.00
N GLN A 85 -20.28 -8.07 -17.45
CA GLN A 85 -18.83 -8.33 -17.52
C GLN A 85 -18.23 -8.77 -16.18
N LEU A 86 -18.58 -8.11 -15.07
CA LEU A 86 -18.08 -8.50 -13.76
C LEU A 86 -18.62 -9.85 -13.31
N ARG A 87 -19.87 -10.19 -13.69
CA ARG A 87 -20.45 -11.52 -13.43
C ARG A 87 -19.74 -12.62 -14.22
N ASP A 88 -19.48 -12.37 -15.51
CA ASP A 88 -18.75 -13.30 -16.36
C ASP A 88 -17.33 -13.53 -15.86
N ASP A 89 -16.65 -12.49 -15.41
CA ASP A 89 -15.31 -12.58 -14.83
C ASP A 89 -15.32 -13.40 -13.52
N LEU A 90 -16.35 -13.26 -12.67
CA LEU A 90 -16.51 -14.07 -11.46
C LEU A 90 -16.78 -15.55 -11.80
N LEU A 91 -17.55 -15.84 -12.85
CA LEU A 91 -17.75 -17.19 -13.34
C LEU A 91 -16.44 -17.78 -13.89
N ASN A 92 -15.66 -17.02 -14.64
CA ASN A 92 -14.36 -17.45 -15.16
C ASN A 92 -13.36 -17.73 -14.03
N LEU A 93 -13.34 -16.91 -12.98
CA LEU A 93 -12.54 -17.17 -11.78
C LEU A 93 -12.95 -18.47 -11.09
N PHE A 94 -14.26 -18.67 -10.93
CA PHE A 94 -14.77 -19.90 -10.31
C PHE A 94 -14.40 -21.14 -11.13
N LYS A 95 -14.57 -21.09 -12.46
CA LYS A 95 -14.17 -22.17 -13.35
C LYS A 95 -12.67 -22.46 -13.27
N TRP A 96 -11.84 -21.41 -13.24
CA TRP A 96 -10.40 -21.58 -13.02
C TRP A 96 -10.10 -22.31 -11.71
N SER A 97 -10.83 -21.98 -10.64
CA SER A 97 -10.64 -22.61 -9.33
C SER A 97 -11.00 -24.11 -9.33
N GLU A 98 -12.01 -24.51 -10.12
CA GLU A 98 -12.39 -25.91 -10.32
C GLU A 98 -11.34 -26.66 -11.17
N ASP A 99 -10.93 -26.08 -12.30
CA ASP A 99 -9.94 -26.64 -13.22
C ASP A 99 -8.58 -26.90 -12.51
N TRP A 100 -8.17 -25.96 -11.66
CA TRP A 100 -6.91 -26.05 -10.91
C TRP A 100 -7.05 -26.64 -9.50
N GLN A 101 -8.23 -27.08 -9.09
CA GLN A 101 -8.53 -27.66 -7.77
C GLN A 101 -8.05 -26.76 -6.61
N MET A 102 -8.22 -25.45 -6.77
CA MET A 102 -7.87 -24.44 -5.78
C MET A 102 -9.09 -23.59 -5.44
N ALA A 103 -9.85 -24.01 -4.41
CA ALA A 103 -11.09 -23.35 -4.02
C ALA A 103 -10.85 -21.95 -3.42
N PHE A 104 -11.67 -20.99 -3.85
CA PHE A 104 -11.77 -19.70 -3.18
C PHE A 104 -12.46 -19.84 -1.82
N ASN A 105 -11.97 -19.13 -0.81
CA ASN A 105 -12.71 -19.01 0.45
C ASN A 105 -13.78 -17.92 0.30
N VAL A 106 -14.99 -18.31 -0.14
CA VAL A 106 -16.08 -17.39 -0.46
C VAL A 106 -16.52 -16.58 0.76
N ASP A 107 -16.46 -17.13 1.97
CA ASP A 107 -16.81 -16.42 3.21
C ASP A 107 -15.90 -15.21 3.47
N LYS A 108 -14.66 -15.24 2.97
CA LYS A 108 -13.72 -14.14 3.03
C LYS A 108 -13.85 -13.19 1.85
N CYS A 109 -14.44 -13.63 0.75
CA CYS A 109 -14.64 -12.80 -0.44
C CYS A 109 -15.71 -11.74 -0.18
N LYS A 110 -15.44 -10.51 -0.60
CA LYS A 110 -16.32 -9.37 -0.35
C LYS A 110 -16.41 -8.49 -1.59
N ILE A 111 -17.53 -7.79 -1.70
CA ILE A 111 -17.73 -6.79 -2.73
C ILE A 111 -17.89 -5.41 -2.10
N MET A 112 -17.29 -4.41 -2.74
CA MET A 112 -17.41 -3.01 -2.34
C MET A 112 -17.86 -2.17 -3.53
N HIS A 113 -18.97 -1.46 -3.37
CA HIS A 113 -19.43 -0.50 -4.37
C HIS A 113 -18.83 0.88 -4.07
N ILE A 114 -18.13 1.44 -5.08
CA ILE A 114 -17.45 2.72 -4.98
C ILE A 114 -18.16 3.72 -5.87
N GLY A 115 -18.61 4.85 -5.31
CA GLY A 115 -19.28 5.93 -6.05
C GLY A 115 -20.61 6.36 -5.44
N SER A 116 -21.26 7.33 -6.06
CA SER A 116 -22.49 7.96 -5.54
C SER A 116 -23.80 7.39 -6.10
N LYS A 117 -23.76 6.63 -7.20
CA LYS A 117 -24.95 6.05 -7.81
C LYS A 117 -25.23 4.66 -7.20
N MET A 118 -25.99 4.65 -6.12
CA MET A 118 -26.40 3.41 -5.43
C MET A 118 -27.54 2.65 -6.13
N ASN A 119 -27.93 3.00 -7.35
CA ASN A 119 -29.12 2.46 -7.99
C ASN A 119 -28.98 1.05 -8.57
N CYS A 120 -27.87 0.36 -8.33
CA CYS A 120 -27.64 -0.99 -8.82
C CYS A 120 -26.93 -1.81 -7.75
N ILE A 121 -27.66 -2.16 -6.68
CA ILE A 121 -27.23 -3.18 -5.72
C ILE A 121 -27.54 -4.51 -6.39
N ASP A 122 -26.61 -4.99 -7.21
CA ASP A 122 -26.70 -6.34 -7.76
C ASP A 122 -26.01 -7.31 -6.81
N ASN A 123 -26.63 -8.44 -6.61
CA ASN A 123 -26.00 -9.55 -5.93
C ASN A 123 -24.98 -10.21 -6.89
N TYR A 124 -23.72 -10.17 -6.51
CA TYR A 124 -22.66 -10.88 -7.21
C TYR A 124 -22.44 -12.24 -6.53
N VAL A 125 -22.27 -13.26 -7.35
CA VAL A 125 -22.19 -14.65 -6.90
C VAL A 125 -20.83 -15.23 -7.28
N LEU A 126 -20.22 -15.96 -6.37
CA LEU A 126 -19.03 -16.77 -6.62
C LEU A 126 -19.25 -18.17 -6.06
N GLY A 127 -19.11 -19.19 -6.90
CA GLY A 127 -19.33 -20.58 -6.49
C GLY A 127 -20.72 -20.86 -5.91
N GLY A 128 -21.78 -20.25 -6.47
CA GLY A 128 -23.15 -20.40 -5.98
C GLY A 128 -23.51 -19.59 -4.73
N GLN A 129 -22.56 -18.88 -4.12
CA GLN A 129 -22.80 -18.08 -2.92
C GLN A 129 -22.76 -16.58 -3.25
N ILE A 130 -23.70 -15.83 -2.65
CA ILE A 130 -23.75 -14.36 -2.79
C ILE A 130 -22.61 -13.73 -2.00
N LEU A 131 -21.82 -12.90 -2.66
CA LEU A 131 -20.72 -12.17 -2.02
C LEU A 131 -21.24 -11.12 -1.04
N LYS A 132 -20.64 -11.09 0.14
CA LYS A 132 -20.99 -10.10 1.18
C LYS A 132 -20.60 -8.70 0.74
N GLN A 133 -21.58 -7.80 0.67
CA GLN A 133 -21.33 -6.38 0.44
C GLN A 133 -20.78 -5.72 1.70
N VAL A 134 -19.73 -4.90 1.54
CA VAL A 134 -19.10 -4.15 2.62
C VAL A 134 -18.85 -2.69 2.22
N ASP A 135 -18.92 -1.80 3.19
CA ASP A 135 -18.55 -0.39 3.02
C ASP A 135 -17.08 -0.14 3.28
N GLU A 136 -16.41 -1.09 3.92
CA GLU A 136 -15.01 -1.00 4.32
C GLU A 136 -14.35 -2.36 4.30
N GLU A 137 -13.10 -2.37 3.86
CA GLU A 137 -12.27 -3.57 3.86
C GLU A 137 -10.82 -3.26 4.26
N ASN A 138 -10.21 -4.20 4.97
CA ASN A 138 -8.79 -4.12 5.33
C ASN A 138 -7.95 -4.86 4.29
N ASP A 139 -7.40 -4.13 3.37
CA ASP A 139 -6.63 -4.65 2.26
C ASP A 139 -5.13 -4.39 2.45
N LEU A 140 -4.32 -5.43 2.46
CA LEU A 140 -2.87 -5.37 2.71
C LEU A 140 -2.49 -4.45 3.88
N GLY A 141 -3.30 -4.48 4.95
CA GLY A 141 -3.07 -3.68 6.16
C GLY A 141 -3.67 -2.27 6.13
N VAL A 142 -4.15 -1.78 4.99
CA VAL A 142 -4.81 -0.47 4.83
C VAL A 142 -6.32 -0.64 4.86
N ILE A 143 -7.03 0.17 5.65
CA ILE A 143 -8.50 0.20 5.61
C ILE A 143 -8.94 1.11 4.47
N PHE A 144 -9.61 0.52 3.48
CA PHE A 144 -10.31 1.23 2.42
C PHE A 144 -11.79 1.36 2.77
N SER A 145 -12.37 2.49 2.43
CA SER A 145 -13.82 2.70 2.50
C SER A 145 -14.38 2.99 1.10
N ASN A 146 -15.65 2.70 0.89
CA ASN A 146 -16.37 2.99 -0.35
C ASN A 146 -16.37 4.48 -0.74
N LYS A 147 -16.13 5.37 0.24
CA LYS A 147 -16.00 6.84 0.07
C LYS A 147 -14.53 7.29 0.00
N PHE A 148 -13.56 6.37 0.02
CA PHE A 148 -12.12 6.63 0.07
C PHE A 148 -11.70 7.61 1.18
N LYS A 149 -12.41 7.62 2.31
CA LYS A 149 -12.03 8.38 3.49
C LYS A 149 -10.98 7.59 4.28
N ALA A 150 -9.92 8.27 4.71
CA ALA A 150 -8.82 7.65 5.46
C ALA A 150 -9.01 7.71 6.99
N ASP A 151 -10.10 8.27 7.49
CA ASP A 151 -10.32 8.54 8.92
C ASP A 151 -10.22 7.28 9.78
N LYS A 152 -10.85 6.18 9.37
CA LYS A 152 -10.79 4.90 10.10
C LYS A 152 -9.40 4.29 10.08
N HIS A 153 -8.69 4.38 8.94
CA HIS A 153 -7.30 3.95 8.87
C HIS A 153 -6.40 4.82 9.76
N CYS A 154 -6.56 6.15 9.73
CA CYS A 154 -5.84 7.07 10.62
C CYS A 154 -6.08 6.74 12.09
N ALA A 155 -7.31 6.44 12.49
CA ALA A 155 -7.65 6.02 13.85
C ALA A 155 -6.97 4.68 14.22
N LYS A 156 -7.03 3.66 13.34
CA LYS A 156 -6.37 2.34 13.53
C LYS A 156 -4.87 2.49 13.76
N VAL A 157 -4.17 3.20 12.87
CA VAL A 157 -2.71 3.33 12.97
C VAL A 157 -2.29 4.19 14.16
N THR A 158 -3.07 5.23 14.48
CA THR A 158 -2.85 6.07 15.68
C THR A 158 -3.02 5.27 16.96
N LYS A 159 -4.06 4.43 17.06
CA LYS A 159 -4.29 3.53 18.20
C LYS A 159 -3.09 2.59 18.38
N LYS A 160 -2.66 1.91 17.30
CA LYS A 160 -1.51 0.99 17.34
C LYS A 160 -0.22 1.70 17.74
N ALA A 161 0.08 2.84 17.13
CA ALA A 161 1.25 3.65 17.43
C ALA A 161 1.28 4.12 18.90
N ASN A 162 0.11 4.52 19.46
CA ASN A 162 0.00 4.90 20.87
C ASN A 162 0.15 3.72 21.83
N GLN A 163 -0.31 2.51 21.47
CA GLN A 163 -0.07 1.29 22.25
C GLN A 163 1.43 1.01 22.35
N VAL A 164 2.16 1.08 21.24
CA VAL A 164 3.62 0.89 21.22
C VAL A 164 4.33 1.98 22.02
N LEU A 165 3.92 3.25 21.91
CA LEU A 165 4.47 4.34 22.74
C LEU A 165 4.22 4.09 24.24
N GLY A 166 3.03 3.59 24.60
CA GLY A 166 2.72 3.23 25.98
C GLY A 166 3.61 2.11 26.50
N LEU A 167 3.89 1.10 25.67
CA LEU A 167 4.83 0.03 26.00
C LEU A 167 6.24 0.58 26.22
N ILE A 168 6.77 1.37 25.26
CA ILE A 168 8.09 2.01 25.38
C ILE A 168 8.19 2.82 26.67
N TYR A 169 7.14 3.61 27.00
CA TYR A 169 7.14 4.46 28.20
C TYR A 169 7.26 3.65 29.50
N ARG A 170 6.60 2.48 29.59
CA ARG A 170 6.62 1.62 30.77
C ARG A 170 7.87 0.76 30.88
N THR A 171 8.40 0.29 29.74
CA THR A 171 9.52 -0.66 29.72
C THR A 171 10.88 0.04 29.87
N PHE A 172 11.05 1.22 29.29
CA PHE A 172 12.34 1.91 29.29
C PHE A 172 12.39 2.99 30.37
N THR A 173 13.27 2.83 31.36
CA THR A 173 13.52 3.82 32.41
C THR A 173 14.32 5.01 31.89
N CYS A 174 15.40 4.75 31.12
CA CYS A 174 16.21 5.79 30.49
C CYS A 174 15.50 6.38 29.27
N LYS A 175 15.13 7.65 29.38
CA LYS A 175 14.42 8.41 28.31
C LYS A 175 15.31 9.41 27.61
N SER A 176 16.59 9.05 27.42
CA SER A 176 17.53 9.89 26.69
C SER A 176 17.08 10.13 25.25
N LYS A 177 17.47 11.27 24.68
CA LYS A 177 17.15 11.64 23.31
C LYS A 177 17.53 10.55 22.29
N ARG A 178 18.69 9.93 22.44
CA ARG A 178 19.17 8.87 21.55
C ARG A 178 18.24 7.65 21.56
N ILE A 179 17.92 7.15 22.73
CA ILE A 179 17.08 5.94 22.91
C ILE A 179 15.67 6.20 22.39
N ILE A 180 15.01 7.26 22.86
CA ILE A 180 13.62 7.55 22.44
C ILE A 180 13.54 7.81 20.93
N THR A 181 14.54 8.51 20.34
CA THR A 181 14.54 8.73 18.88
C THR A 181 14.65 7.43 18.11
N GLN A 182 15.49 6.51 18.56
CA GLN A 182 15.67 5.21 17.91
C GLN A 182 14.43 4.33 18.03
N LEU A 183 13.88 4.18 19.24
CA LEU A 183 12.67 3.40 19.50
C LEU A 183 11.47 3.96 18.71
N TYR A 184 11.33 5.28 18.68
CA TYR A 184 10.29 5.92 17.88
C TYR A 184 10.44 5.60 16.38
N LYS A 185 11.65 5.75 15.84
CA LYS A 185 11.93 5.50 14.41
C LYS A 185 11.74 4.05 14.00
N SER A 186 12.07 3.10 14.87
CA SER A 186 12.03 1.67 14.56
C SER A 186 10.68 1.01 14.88
N LEU A 187 10.02 1.39 15.96
CA LEU A 187 8.83 0.68 16.45
C LEU A 187 7.51 1.45 16.26
N VAL A 188 7.53 2.77 16.34
CA VAL A 188 6.30 3.58 16.31
C VAL A 188 6.03 4.15 14.92
N ARG A 189 7.03 4.81 14.34
CA ARG A 189 6.90 5.53 13.08
C ARG A 189 6.54 4.64 11.89
N PRO A 190 6.99 3.38 11.77
CA PRO A 190 6.57 2.51 10.68
C PRO A 190 5.06 2.33 10.57
N HIS A 191 4.34 2.28 11.70
CA HIS A 191 2.88 2.23 11.70
C HIS A 191 2.23 3.47 11.09
N LEU A 192 2.87 4.64 11.22
CA LEU A 192 2.37 5.92 10.71
C LEU A 192 2.79 6.20 9.26
N ASP A 193 3.86 5.55 8.78
CA ASP A 193 4.44 5.78 7.46
C ASP A 193 4.01 4.70 6.43
N TYR A 194 3.65 3.48 6.89
CA TYR A 194 3.34 2.36 6.01
C TYR A 194 2.27 2.73 4.99
N CYS A 195 2.58 2.52 3.72
CA CYS A 195 1.70 2.75 2.58
C CYS A 195 1.05 4.16 2.53
N SER A 196 1.71 5.17 3.13
CA SER A 196 1.13 6.52 3.27
C SER A 196 0.74 7.20 1.95
N PRO A 197 1.36 6.96 0.78
CA PRO A 197 0.89 7.49 -0.49
C PRO A 197 -0.54 7.06 -0.85
N VAL A 198 -0.98 5.90 -0.39
CA VAL A 198 -2.32 5.37 -0.69
C VAL A 198 -3.40 6.07 0.16
N TRP A 199 -3.16 6.23 1.47
CA TRP A 199 -4.19 6.67 2.42
C TRP A 199 -3.99 8.08 3.00
N ARG A 200 -3.05 8.87 2.49
CA ARG A 200 -2.80 10.22 3.00
C ARG A 200 -4.08 11.06 3.00
N SER A 201 -4.59 11.36 4.21
CA SER A 201 -5.73 12.24 4.39
C SER A 201 -5.36 13.70 4.11
N HIS A 202 -6.30 14.43 3.52
CA HIS A 202 -6.24 15.88 3.36
C HIS A 202 -6.93 16.62 4.51
N LEU A 203 -7.68 15.90 5.34
CA LEU A 203 -8.44 16.48 6.43
C LEU A 203 -7.52 16.84 7.62
N GLN A 204 -7.62 18.08 8.08
CA GLN A 204 -6.77 18.58 9.16
C GLN A 204 -6.93 17.80 10.47
N LYS A 205 -8.16 17.29 10.74
CA LYS A 205 -8.42 16.43 11.91
C LYS A 205 -7.54 15.19 11.93
N ASP A 206 -7.38 14.53 10.78
CA ASP A 206 -6.60 13.29 10.66
C ASP A 206 -5.09 13.59 10.70
N ILE A 207 -4.67 14.66 10.01
CA ILE A 207 -3.28 15.15 10.07
C ILE A 207 -2.89 15.44 11.52
N ASN A 208 -3.74 16.15 12.24
CA ASN A 208 -3.50 16.48 13.66
C ASN A 208 -3.52 15.24 14.55
N MET A 209 -4.40 14.26 14.29
CA MET A 209 -4.48 13.01 15.04
C MET A 209 -3.15 12.23 14.93
N LEU A 210 -2.60 12.13 13.76
CA LEU A 210 -1.33 11.43 13.50
C LEU A 210 -0.15 12.21 14.11
N GLU A 211 -0.11 13.53 13.93
CA GLU A 211 0.95 14.38 14.47
C GLU A 211 0.96 14.40 16.01
N LYS A 212 -0.20 14.24 16.68
CA LYS A 212 -0.30 14.09 18.14
C LYS A 212 0.53 12.91 18.65
N VAL A 213 0.65 11.81 17.91
CA VAL A 213 1.49 10.65 18.28
C VAL A 213 2.96 11.07 18.32
N GLN A 214 3.45 11.76 17.29
CA GLN A 214 4.83 12.25 17.25
C GLN A 214 5.10 13.32 18.33
N ARG A 215 4.15 14.22 18.57
CA ARG A 215 4.22 15.19 19.66
C ARG A 215 4.35 14.51 21.03
N ARG A 216 3.59 13.42 21.25
CA ARG A 216 3.68 12.60 22.46
C ARG A 216 5.04 11.92 22.58
N ALA A 217 5.52 11.28 21.50
CA ALA A 217 6.82 10.62 21.48
C ALA A 217 7.98 11.59 21.81
N THR A 218 7.99 12.77 21.20
CA THR A 218 9.03 13.78 21.44
C THR A 218 9.01 14.35 22.86
N ARG A 219 7.85 14.37 23.54
CA ARG A 219 7.73 14.81 24.93
C ARG A 219 8.25 13.78 25.94
N MET A 220 8.46 12.52 25.52
CA MET A 220 9.01 11.48 26.39
C MET A 220 10.50 11.66 26.68
N VAL A 221 11.19 12.44 25.86
CA VAL A 221 12.63 12.73 26.03
C VAL A 221 12.83 13.58 27.26
N GLU A 222 13.79 13.19 28.11
CA GLU A 222 14.22 13.97 29.27
C GLU A 222 14.64 15.38 28.89
N GLY A 223 14.19 16.38 29.65
CA GLY A 223 14.45 17.80 29.37
C GLY A 223 13.59 18.41 28.26
N TYR A 224 12.72 17.65 27.58
CA TYR A 224 11.88 18.18 26.49
C TYR A 224 10.47 18.60 26.92
N ARG A 225 10.14 18.47 28.23
CA ARG A 225 8.91 19.06 28.79
C ARG A 225 8.99 20.59 28.69
N GLY A 226 7.94 21.22 28.15
CA GLY A 226 7.91 22.70 27.98
C GLY A 226 8.66 23.22 26.77
N VAL A 227 9.51 22.42 26.12
CA VAL A 227 10.19 22.81 24.89
C VAL A 227 9.21 22.85 23.71
N ASP A 228 9.30 23.87 22.87
CA ASP A 228 8.48 23.96 21.66
C ASP A 228 8.63 22.75 20.75
N TYR A 229 7.55 22.40 20.04
CA TYR A 229 7.51 21.20 19.21
C TYR A 229 8.53 21.22 18.06
N LEU A 230 8.70 22.34 17.39
CA LEU A 230 9.68 22.49 16.31
C LEU A 230 11.10 22.32 16.82
N CYS A 231 11.40 22.89 18.00
CA CYS A 231 12.70 22.72 18.67
C CYS A 231 12.96 21.23 19.02
N ARG A 232 11.94 20.51 19.51
CA ARG A 232 12.06 19.08 19.77
C ARG A 232 12.34 18.28 18.51
N LEU A 233 11.62 18.57 17.41
CA LEU A 233 11.85 17.92 16.11
C LEU A 233 13.29 18.16 15.62
N LYS A 234 13.76 19.40 15.67
CA LYS A 234 15.14 19.78 15.29
C LYS A 234 16.15 19.03 16.15
N GLY A 235 15.96 19.04 17.48
CA GLY A 235 16.84 18.33 18.41
C GLY A 235 16.90 16.82 18.19
N MET A 236 15.80 16.17 17.79
CA MET A 236 15.73 14.74 17.48
C MET A 236 16.04 14.42 16.01
N ARG A 237 16.36 15.39 15.18
CA ARG A 237 16.53 15.25 13.72
C ARG A 237 15.33 14.55 13.07
N LEU A 238 14.14 15.02 13.43
CA LEU A 238 12.87 14.60 12.86
C LEU A 238 12.24 15.73 12.05
N THR A 239 11.43 15.35 11.06
CA THR A 239 10.54 16.26 10.34
C THR A 239 9.11 16.00 10.77
N SER A 240 8.17 16.90 10.49
CA SER A 240 6.75 16.63 10.72
C SER A 240 6.30 15.41 9.90
N LEU A 241 5.28 14.69 10.35
CA LEU A 241 4.70 13.57 9.60
C LEU A 241 4.08 14.04 8.28
N GLU A 242 3.59 15.27 8.22
CA GLU A 242 3.09 15.86 6.98
C GLU A 242 4.19 16.00 5.92
N THR A 243 5.36 16.54 6.30
CA THR A 243 6.54 16.62 5.42
C THR A 243 7.01 15.23 4.98
N ARG A 244 6.98 14.26 5.89
CA ARG A 244 7.35 12.87 5.55
C ARG A 244 6.40 12.24 4.53
N ARG A 245 5.10 12.47 4.66
CA ARG A 245 4.10 11.97 3.69
C ARG A 245 4.24 12.63 2.33
N LEU A 246 4.51 13.94 2.30
CA LEU A 246 4.84 14.62 1.06
C LEU A 246 6.10 14.02 0.41
N ARG A 247 7.12 13.78 1.22
CA ARG A 247 8.35 13.12 0.76
C ARG A 247 8.08 11.73 0.18
N ALA A 248 7.22 10.94 0.84
CA ALA A 248 6.83 9.61 0.35
C ALA A 248 6.06 9.71 -0.97
N ASP A 249 5.11 10.62 -1.08
CA ASP A 249 4.38 10.88 -2.32
C ASP A 249 5.33 11.24 -3.48
N LEU A 250 6.28 12.16 -3.26
CA LEU A 250 7.23 12.58 -4.30
C LEU A 250 8.23 11.48 -4.68
N LEU A 251 8.62 10.63 -3.72
CA LEU A 251 9.42 9.45 -4.00
C LEU A 251 8.68 8.45 -4.88
N GLU A 252 7.38 8.27 -4.63
CA GLU A 252 6.54 7.37 -5.43
C GLU A 252 6.38 7.90 -6.86
N VAL A 253 6.15 9.20 -7.04
CA VAL A 253 6.15 9.82 -8.37
C VAL A 253 7.48 9.56 -9.09
N TYR A 254 8.61 9.76 -8.41
CA TYR A 254 9.92 9.51 -9.01
C TYR A 254 10.09 8.06 -9.47
N LYS A 255 9.63 7.09 -8.68
CA LYS A 255 9.70 5.68 -9.05
C LYS A 255 8.83 5.35 -10.26
N ILE A 256 7.60 5.85 -10.30
CA ILE A 256 6.67 5.65 -11.43
C ILE A 256 7.26 6.23 -12.71
N VAL A 257 7.73 7.49 -12.67
CA VAL A 257 8.32 8.20 -13.81
C VAL A 257 9.57 7.49 -14.36
N ASN A 258 10.37 6.90 -13.50
CA ASN A 258 11.60 6.18 -13.90
C ASN A 258 11.38 4.68 -14.13
N GLY A 259 10.14 4.18 -14.12
CA GLY A 259 9.83 2.76 -14.36
C GLY A 259 10.43 1.81 -13.32
N LEU A 260 10.69 2.28 -12.09
CA LEU A 260 11.27 1.48 -11.01
C LEU A 260 10.25 0.55 -10.34
N GLU A 261 8.98 0.74 -10.63
CA GLU A 261 7.87 -0.11 -10.23
C GLU A 261 7.06 -0.47 -11.48
N GLY A 262 6.35 -1.59 -11.49
CA GLY A 262 5.58 -2.07 -12.65
C GLY A 262 4.34 -1.22 -12.99
N LEU A 263 4.36 0.08 -12.65
CA LEU A 263 3.28 1.02 -12.88
C LEU A 263 3.61 1.91 -14.08
N SER A 264 2.62 2.14 -14.95
CA SER A 264 2.77 3.05 -16.08
C SER A 264 2.50 4.50 -15.66
N GLU A 265 3.40 5.42 -15.99
CA GLU A 265 3.20 6.86 -15.75
C GLU A 265 1.87 7.35 -16.33
N LYS A 266 1.49 6.85 -17.52
CA LYS A 266 0.27 7.26 -18.23
C LYS A 266 -1.02 6.93 -17.47
N ASP A 267 -1.00 5.93 -16.58
CA ASP A 267 -2.15 5.56 -15.76
C ASP A 267 -2.43 6.60 -14.66
N PHE A 268 -1.43 7.38 -14.28
CA PHE A 268 -1.51 8.34 -13.18
C PHE A 268 -1.45 9.79 -13.64
N PHE A 269 -0.63 10.10 -14.64
CA PHE A 269 -0.28 11.49 -14.97
C PHE A 269 -0.44 11.77 -16.46
N GLU A 270 -0.91 12.97 -16.77
CA GLU A 270 -0.88 13.53 -18.11
C GLU A 270 0.29 14.52 -18.22
N GLY A 271 1.17 14.29 -19.17
CA GLY A 271 2.29 15.19 -19.47
C GLY A 271 1.78 16.56 -19.92
N ARG A 272 2.42 17.63 -19.49
CA ARG A 272 2.12 18.98 -19.94
C ARG A 272 2.69 19.14 -21.36
N ARG A 273 1.83 19.27 -22.38
CA ARG A 273 2.28 19.61 -23.74
C ARG A 273 2.99 20.95 -23.71
N ARG A 274 4.22 20.99 -24.20
CA ARG A 274 4.97 22.23 -24.42
C ARG A 274 4.57 22.79 -25.78
N GLU A 275 3.43 23.47 -25.88
CA GLU A 275 3.17 24.35 -27.01
C GLU A 275 3.71 25.74 -26.66
N GLY A 276 4.85 26.13 -27.27
CA GLY A 276 5.27 27.51 -27.42
C GLY A 276 5.58 28.35 -26.16
N ALA A 277 5.78 27.77 -24.98
CA ALA A 277 5.97 28.56 -23.75
C ALA A 277 7.44 28.85 -23.48
N CYS A 278 7.92 29.97 -23.98
CA CYS A 278 9.03 30.70 -23.42
C CYS A 278 8.76 31.00 -21.92
N GLY A 279 9.64 30.56 -21.00
CA GLY A 279 9.80 31.24 -19.73
C GLY A 279 8.93 30.84 -18.54
N THR A 280 8.32 29.68 -18.45
CA THR A 280 7.70 29.27 -17.17
C THR A 280 8.63 28.40 -16.33
N ARG A 281 8.69 28.68 -15.01
CA ARG A 281 9.51 28.01 -13.98
C ARG A 281 9.10 26.54 -13.70
N SER A 282 8.62 25.81 -14.71
CA SER A 282 8.27 24.39 -14.55
C SER A 282 9.44 23.51 -14.95
N ASN A 283 9.58 22.36 -14.26
CA ASN A 283 10.64 21.41 -14.53
C ASN A 283 10.49 20.69 -15.87
N SER A 284 11.52 19.95 -16.32
CA SER A 284 11.57 19.23 -17.60
C SER A 284 10.51 18.12 -17.71
N HIS A 285 9.98 17.62 -16.59
CA HIS A 285 9.00 16.54 -16.52
C HIS A 285 7.77 16.97 -15.70
N SER A 286 7.07 17.99 -16.18
CA SER A 286 5.91 18.55 -15.49
C SER A 286 4.60 17.90 -15.95
N PHE A 287 3.65 17.76 -15.04
CA PHE A 287 2.35 17.17 -15.24
C PHE A 287 1.22 18.20 -15.26
N LEU A 288 0.15 17.87 -15.99
CA LEU A 288 -1.08 18.64 -16.00
C LEU A 288 -1.88 18.36 -14.73
N LYS A 289 -2.20 19.41 -13.96
CA LYS A 289 -3.09 19.29 -12.84
C LYS A 289 -4.55 19.35 -13.29
N LYS A 290 -5.28 18.23 -13.10
CA LYS A 290 -6.69 18.16 -13.49
C LYS A 290 -7.56 19.02 -12.57
N ARG A 291 -8.49 19.78 -13.17
CA ARG A 291 -9.57 20.44 -12.38
C ARG A 291 -10.60 19.40 -12.02
N CYS A 292 -10.88 19.25 -10.73
CA CYS A 292 -11.79 18.23 -10.22
C CYS A 292 -12.88 18.88 -9.35
N ARG A 293 -14.12 18.49 -9.59
CA ARG A 293 -15.27 18.94 -8.78
C ARG A 293 -15.47 18.06 -7.53
N VAL A 294 -15.02 16.81 -7.59
CA VAL A 294 -15.20 15.83 -6.52
C VAL A 294 -13.92 15.72 -5.72
N ASP A 295 -14.02 15.79 -4.40
CA ASP A 295 -12.88 15.73 -3.47
C ASP A 295 -12.08 14.44 -3.61
N LEU A 296 -12.74 13.31 -3.91
CA LEU A 296 -12.09 12.03 -4.15
C LEU A 296 -10.98 12.13 -5.22
N VAL A 297 -11.30 12.75 -6.36
CA VAL A 297 -10.33 12.91 -7.45
C VAL A 297 -9.35 14.04 -7.15
N LYS A 298 -9.83 15.14 -6.54
CA LYS A 298 -9.01 16.31 -6.19
C LYS A 298 -7.86 15.94 -5.24
N TYR A 299 -8.12 15.09 -4.26
CA TYR A 299 -7.15 14.67 -3.25
C TYR A 299 -6.57 13.27 -3.50
N SER A 300 -6.89 12.63 -4.63
CA SER A 300 -6.24 11.39 -5.07
C SER A 300 -4.73 11.59 -5.20
N PHE A 301 -3.96 10.51 -5.09
CA PHE A 301 -2.49 10.54 -5.25
C PHE A 301 -2.09 11.25 -6.55
N ALA A 302 -2.66 10.83 -7.67
CA ALA A 302 -2.33 11.34 -9.00
C ALA A 302 -2.53 12.85 -9.15
N ASN A 303 -3.49 13.46 -8.42
CA ASN A 303 -3.77 14.89 -8.57
C ASN A 303 -3.13 15.77 -7.47
N ARG A 304 -3.05 15.27 -6.22
CA ARG A 304 -2.50 16.06 -5.11
C ARG A 304 -0.99 16.28 -5.21
N VAL A 305 -0.26 15.36 -5.83
CA VAL A 305 1.21 15.42 -5.93
C VAL A 305 1.69 16.38 -7.01
N VAL A 306 0.87 16.62 -8.05
CA VAL A 306 1.28 17.35 -9.26
C VAL A 306 1.83 18.74 -8.95
N SER A 307 1.16 19.51 -8.08
CA SER A 307 1.63 20.86 -7.76
C SER A 307 3.00 20.87 -7.07
N GLU A 308 3.22 19.94 -6.16
CA GLU A 308 4.50 19.85 -5.42
C GLU A 308 5.62 19.29 -6.31
N TRP A 309 5.29 18.31 -7.17
CA TRP A 309 6.21 17.77 -8.16
C TRP A 309 6.67 18.84 -9.15
N ASN A 310 5.73 19.60 -9.72
CA ASN A 310 6.02 20.65 -10.71
C ASN A 310 6.85 21.81 -10.13
N ARG A 311 6.90 21.97 -8.79
CA ARG A 311 7.75 22.96 -8.11
C ARG A 311 9.18 22.50 -7.89
N LEU A 312 9.47 21.20 -8.09
CA LEU A 312 10.82 20.68 -7.89
C LEU A 312 11.75 21.21 -8.98
N PRO A 313 12.98 21.57 -8.63
CA PRO A 313 14.00 21.95 -9.62
C PRO A 313 14.39 20.76 -10.51
N ASN A 314 14.79 21.02 -11.76
CA ASN A 314 15.30 19.99 -12.68
C ASN A 314 16.44 19.17 -12.06
N SER A 315 17.34 19.83 -11.35
CA SER A 315 18.46 19.16 -10.67
C SER A 315 18.04 18.08 -9.68
N VAL A 316 16.80 18.12 -9.16
CA VAL A 316 16.23 17.10 -8.28
C VAL A 316 15.61 16.00 -9.13
N ILE A 317 14.78 16.34 -10.09
CA ILE A 317 14.01 15.38 -10.91
C ILE A 317 14.93 14.52 -11.79
N GLU A 318 15.95 15.13 -12.36
CA GLU A 318 16.96 14.47 -13.20
C GLU A 318 18.06 13.78 -12.39
N ALA A 319 17.80 13.50 -11.12
CA ALA A 319 18.76 12.79 -10.27
C ALA A 319 18.98 11.37 -10.79
N ARG A 320 20.26 10.97 -10.91
CA ARG A 320 20.63 9.60 -11.32
C ARG A 320 20.44 8.63 -10.14
N GLY A 321 19.27 8.00 -10.10
CA GLY A 321 18.91 6.97 -9.12
C GLY A 321 18.23 7.51 -7.86
N ILE A 322 17.50 6.60 -7.21
CA ILE A 322 16.59 6.89 -6.09
C ILE A 322 17.30 7.49 -4.86
N ASN A 323 18.55 7.10 -4.59
CA ASN A 323 19.28 7.61 -3.43
C ASN A 323 19.75 9.06 -3.64
N ALA A 324 20.18 9.39 -4.85
CA ALA A 324 20.52 10.77 -5.23
C ALA A 324 19.27 11.66 -5.18
N PHE A 325 18.13 11.16 -5.70
CA PHE A 325 16.85 11.86 -5.61
C PHE A 325 16.45 12.12 -4.15
N LYS A 326 16.51 11.11 -3.27
CA LYS A 326 16.22 11.26 -1.83
C LYS A 326 17.04 12.36 -1.19
N GLY A 327 18.36 12.38 -1.43
CA GLY A 327 19.25 13.38 -0.84
C GLY A 327 18.92 14.81 -1.30
N LYS A 328 18.72 15.02 -2.60
CA LYS A 328 18.35 16.32 -3.18
C LYS A 328 16.96 16.78 -2.72
N LEU A 329 15.98 15.89 -2.70
CA LEU A 329 14.62 16.16 -2.22
C LEU A 329 14.63 16.57 -0.74
N ASP A 330 15.41 15.89 0.11
CA ASP A 330 15.54 16.23 1.52
C ASP A 330 16.11 17.66 1.71
N GLY A 331 17.04 18.08 0.86
CA GLY A 331 17.54 19.45 0.80
C GLY A 331 16.44 20.47 0.47
N CYS A 332 15.66 20.21 -0.58
CA CYS A 332 14.54 21.08 -0.98
C CYS A 332 13.47 21.19 0.09
N LEU A 333 13.05 20.07 0.69
CA LEU A 333 11.98 20.06 1.71
C LEU A 333 12.38 20.77 3.01
N ARG A 334 13.65 20.78 3.38
CA ARG A 334 14.17 21.56 4.53
C ARG A 334 14.07 23.05 4.28
N ASN A 335 14.41 23.50 3.08
CA ASN A 335 14.42 24.91 2.73
C ASN A 335 13.02 25.52 2.59
N VAL A 336 12.06 24.76 2.04
CA VAL A 336 10.69 25.25 1.77
C VAL A 336 9.84 25.38 3.03
N ARG A 337 10.10 24.58 4.09
CA ARG A 337 9.24 24.54 5.30
C ARG A 337 9.94 25.04 6.57
N GLY A 338 10.99 25.84 6.45
CA GLY A 338 11.59 26.55 7.58
C GLY A 338 12.23 25.68 8.67
N LEU A 339 12.56 24.43 8.37
CA LEU A 339 13.29 23.53 9.27
C LEU A 339 14.82 23.72 9.14
N LYS A 340 15.28 24.98 9.10
CA LYS A 340 16.71 25.31 9.21
C LYS A 340 17.23 25.07 10.63
#